data_de0b4c16b24958fa2d701949847d55c4
#
_entry.id   de0b4c16b24958fa2d701949847d55c4
#
_cell.length_a   1.000
_cell.length_b   1.000
_cell.length_c   1.000
_cell.angle_alpha   90.00
_cell.angle_beta   90.00
_cell.angle_gamma   90.00
#
_symmetry.space_group_name_H-M   'P 1'
#
loop_
_entity.id
_entity.type
_entity.pdbx_description
1 polymer ?
#
loop_
_entity_poly.entity_id
_entity_poly.type
_entity_poly.pdbx_seq_one_letter_code
_entity_poly.pdbx_strand_id
1 'polypeptide(L)'
;VAVIGAGPAGIYASDILSKSGLEVNIDLFERLPAPYGLVRYGVAPDHPRIKQIIVALYKILQRGDIRLLGNVEVGRDVTIDDLRDHYDAIIIATGADRDHPLDIPGVDLPESYGAADFVSWYDGNPDYPRTWPLKAREVAVLGVGNVALDVSRVLAKHAEDMLKTEVPANVAEALADNPITDVHVFGRRGPAQVKFTPLELRELGKVPDVDVIVSEEDFDFDEGSEEALRASNQQRQVVKTLTNYAMADPEEHTASRRIHIHLFQAPVEIVADDPDALDRLVGDDGEVLDA
;
A
#
# COMPACT_ATOMS: atom_id res chain seq x y z
N VAL A 1 -12.67 28.44 -7.34
CA VAL A 1 -12.43 27.08 -7.81
C VAL A 1 -12.62 26.11 -6.65
N ALA A 2 -13.39 25.05 -6.85
CA ALA A 2 -13.47 23.91 -5.93
C ALA A 2 -12.44 22.85 -6.33
N VAL A 3 -11.68 22.35 -5.37
CA VAL A 3 -10.76 21.19 -5.55
C VAL A 3 -11.22 20.09 -4.60
N ILE A 4 -11.51 18.92 -5.14
CA ILE A 4 -12.04 17.77 -4.38
C ILE A 4 -10.92 16.77 -4.15
N GLY A 5 -10.53 16.57 -2.88
CA GLY A 5 -9.44 15.73 -2.43
C GLY A 5 -8.18 16.54 -2.08
N ALA A 6 -7.80 16.51 -0.80
CA ALA A 6 -6.62 17.17 -0.25
C ALA A 6 -5.40 16.25 -0.16
N GLY A 7 -5.30 15.29 -1.09
CA GLY A 7 -4.07 14.56 -1.34
C GLY A 7 -3.02 15.39 -2.08
N PRO A 8 -1.84 14.85 -2.39
CA PRO A 8 -0.78 15.57 -3.10
C PRO A 8 -1.26 16.21 -4.40
N ALA A 9 -2.07 15.50 -5.20
CA ALA A 9 -2.57 16.00 -6.47
C ALA A 9 -3.42 17.27 -6.30
N GLY A 10 -4.38 17.26 -5.37
CA GLY A 10 -5.23 18.41 -5.10
C GLY A 10 -4.47 19.61 -4.53
N ILE A 11 -3.54 19.36 -3.59
CA ILE A 11 -2.72 20.42 -2.99
C ILE A 11 -1.78 21.05 -4.03
N TYR A 12 -1.10 20.25 -4.86
CA TYR A 12 -0.23 20.78 -5.91
C TYR A 12 -1.01 21.47 -7.02
N ALA A 13 -2.19 20.96 -7.42
CA ALA A 13 -3.06 21.64 -8.37
C ALA A 13 -3.48 23.03 -7.84
N SER A 14 -3.85 23.10 -6.56
CA SER A 14 -4.17 24.35 -5.88
C SER A 14 -2.97 25.31 -5.83
N ASP A 15 -1.78 24.80 -5.53
CA ASP A 15 -0.53 25.58 -5.49
C ASP A 15 -0.17 26.16 -6.86
N ILE A 16 -0.28 25.37 -7.93
CA ILE A 16 -0.01 25.83 -9.30
C ILE A 16 -1.04 26.88 -9.70
N LEU A 17 -2.31 26.66 -9.39
CA LEU A 17 -3.37 27.59 -9.72
C LEU A 17 -3.21 28.94 -8.97
N SER A 18 -2.87 28.91 -7.69
CA SER A 18 -2.65 30.16 -6.91
C SER A 18 -1.46 30.98 -7.41
N LYS A 19 -0.49 30.31 -8.07
CA LYS A 19 0.70 30.97 -8.65
C LYS A 19 0.55 31.31 -10.13
N SER A 20 -0.59 31.05 -10.75
CA SER A 20 -0.80 31.24 -12.20
C SER A 20 -0.87 32.69 -12.64
N GLY A 21 -0.99 33.62 -11.70
CA GLY A 21 -1.24 35.04 -11.97
C GLY A 21 -2.71 35.39 -12.20
N LEU A 22 -3.60 34.43 -12.14
CA LEU A 22 -5.04 34.65 -12.15
C LEU A 22 -5.52 35.01 -10.73
N GLU A 23 -6.52 35.89 -10.65
CA GLU A 23 -7.21 36.15 -9.38
C GLU A 23 -8.21 35.03 -9.11
N VAL A 24 -7.83 34.10 -8.19
CA VAL A 24 -8.62 32.92 -7.89
C VAL A 24 -8.76 32.73 -6.37
N ASN A 25 -9.96 32.31 -5.96
CA ASN A 25 -10.21 31.76 -4.62
C ASN A 25 -10.31 30.24 -4.73
N ILE A 26 -9.63 29.54 -3.86
CA ILE A 26 -9.54 28.07 -3.92
C ILE A 26 -10.08 27.48 -2.62
N ASP A 27 -11.11 26.64 -2.74
CA ASP A 27 -11.64 25.82 -1.68
C ASP A 27 -11.25 24.37 -1.95
N LEU A 28 -10.50 23.79 -1.02
CA LEU A 28 -9.99 22.42 -1.07
C LEU A 28 -10.80 21.56 -0.12
N PHE A 29 -11.62 20.68 -0.68
CA PHE A 29 -12.50 19.79 0.05
C PHE A 29 -11.79 18.45 0.37
N GLU A 30 -11.91 17.99 1.61
CA GLU A 30 -11.36 16.72 2.06
C GLU A 30 -12.39 15.97 2.91
N ARG A 31 -12.70 14.72 2.55
CA ARG A 31 -13.66 13.90 3.29
C ARG A 31 -13.17 13.50 4.68
N LEU A 32 -11.86 13.32 4.82
CA LEU A 32 -11.24 13.01 6.10
C LEU A 32 -10.96 14.27 6.93
N PRO A 33 -10.82 14.15 8.24
CA PRO A 33 -10.51 15.30 9.09
C PRO A 33 -9.11 15.88 8.86
N ALA A 34 -8.21 15.12 8.22
CA ALA A 34 -6.83 15.52 7.96
C ALA A 34 -6.46 15.37 6.48
N PRO A 35 -5.69 16.35 5.91
CA PRO A 35 -5.24 16.31 4.53
C PRO A 35 -4.10 15.31 4.32
N TYR A 36 -3.59 15.28 3.10
CA TYR A 36 -2.43 14.60 2.53
C TYR A 36 -2.74 13.23 1.91
N GLY A 37 -3.99 12.74 1.96
CA GLY A 37 -4.45 11.54 1.26
C GLY A 37 -3.54 10.33 1.53
N LEU A 38 -3.14 9.62 0.47
CA LEU A 38 -2.30 8.42 0.59
C LEU A 38 -0.86 8.67 1.08
N VAL A 39 -0.37 9.90 1.17
CA VAL A 39 0.90 10.16 1.87
C VAL A 39 0.73 9.95 3.37
N ARG A 40 -0.45 10.24 3.90
CA ARG A 40 -0.79 9.98 5.29
C ARG A 40 -1.26 8.55 5.52
N TYR A 41 -2.15 8.03 4.65
CA TYR A 41 -2.90 6.80 4.87
C TYR A 41 -2.61 5.70 3.83
N GLY A 42 -1.44 5.74 3.18
CA GLY A 42 -1.08 4.80 2.15
C GLY A 42 0.42 4.60 1.95
N VAL A 43 1.25 5.39 2.62
CA VAL A 43 2.70 5.20 2.67
C VAL A 43 3.05 4.59 4.02
N ALA A 44 3.74 3.44 4.00
CA ALA A 44 4.07 2.72 5.23
C ALA A 44 4.81 3.61 6.25
N PRO A 45 4.54 3.46 7.56
CA PRO A 45 5.10 4.29 8.62
C PRO A 45 6.63 4.29 8.66
N ASP A 46 7.25 3.24 8.15
CA ASP A 46 8.69 3.06 8.10
C ASP A 46 9.36 3.61 6.83
N HIS A 47 8.63 4.43 6.04
CA HIS A 47 9.15 5.22 4.92
C HIS A 47 9.26 6.72 5.22
N PRO A 48 10.10 7.15 6.15
CA PRO A 48 10.18 8.55 6.56
C PRO A 48 10.54 9.50 5.42
N ARG A 49 11.32 9.06 4.43
CA ARG A 49 11.72 9.89 3.27
C ARG A 49 10.54 10.25 2.39
N ILE A 50 9.65 9.31 2.12
CA ILE A 50 8.46 9.56 1.29
C ILE A 50 7.46 10.40 2.08
N LYS A 51 7.25 10.09 3.36
CA LYS A 51 6.37 10.87 4.24
C LYS A 51 6.85 12.31 4.44
N GLN A 52 8.13 12.63 4.28
CA GLN A 52 8.65 14.00 4.34
C GLN A 52 8.03 14.95 3.31
N ILE A 53 7.39 14.45 2.24
CA ILE A 53 6.62 15.31 1.31
C ILE A 53 5.52 16.09 2.03
N ILE A 54 5.02 15.60 3.16
CA ILE A 54 4.05 16.31 4.03
C ILE A 54 4.57 17.70 4.40
N VAL A 55 5.86 17.86 4.62
CA VAL A 55 6.46 19.17 4.96
C VAL A 55 6.27 20.18 3.82
N ALA A 56 6.40 19.75 2.57
CA ALA A 56 6.16 20.60 1.41
C ALA A 56 4.66 20.91 1.25
N LEU A 57 3.80 19.91 1.39
CA LEU A 57 2.36 20.07 1.32
C LEU A 57 1.83 20.98 2.44
N TYR A 58 2.34 20.84 3.64
CA TYR A 58 2.01 21.71 4.77
C TYR A 58 2.38 23.17 4.51
N LYS A 59 3.59 23.43 3.96
CA LYS A 59 4.02 24.79 3.61
C LYS A 59 3.10 25.44 2.57
N ILE A 60 2.55 24.67 1.64
CA ILE A 60 1.59 25.16 0.66
C ILE A 60 0.31 25.59 1.37
N LEU A 61 -0.28 24.74 2.20
CA LEU A 61 -1.53 25.04 2.91
C LEU A 61 -1.36 26.17 3.95
N GLN A 62 -0.16 26.30 4.56
CA GLN A 62 0.13 27.30 5.58
C GLN A 62 0.15 28.74 5.02
N ARG A 63 0.28 28.93 3.69
CA ARG A 63 0.26 30.28 3.09
C ARG A 63 -1.06 31.01 3.29
N GLY A 64 -2.17 30.31 3.46
CA GLY A 64 -3.49 30.89 3.72
C GLY A 64 -4.24 31.36 2.46
N ASP A 65 -3.71 31.11 1.27
CA ASP A 65 -4.34 31.40 -0.03
C ASP A 65 -5.22 30.22 -0.54
N ILE A 66 -5.26 29.12 0.18
CA ILE A 66 -6.09 27.93 -0.08
C ILE A 66 -6.89 27.65 1.19
N ARG A 67 -8.23 27.65 1.07
CA ARG A 67 -9.10 27.32 2.18
C ARG A 67 -9.34 25.80 2.23
N LEU A 68 -8.80 25.12 3.24
CA LEU A 68 -9.02 23.70 3.46
C LEU A 68 -10.32 23.48 4.24
N LEU A 69 -11.19 22.66 3.69
CA LEU A 69 -12.46 22.22 4.27
C LEU A 69 -12.38 20.70 4.53
N GLY A 70 -11.85 20.34 5.70
CA GLY A 70 -11.77 18.94 6.13
C GLY A 70 -13.09 18.43 6.69
N ASN A 71 -13.26 17.12 6.68
CA ASN A 71 -14.48 16.41 7.11
C ASN A 71 -15.73 16.86 6.31
N VAL A 72 -15.54 17.13 5.01
CA VAL A 72 -16.60 17.46 4.06
C VAL A 72 -16.52 16.51 2.87
N GLU A 73 -17.47 15.61 2.77
CA GLU A 73 -17.55 14.61 1.71
C GLU A 73 -18.43 15.11 0.56
N VAL A 74 -17.82 15.34 -0.60
CA VAL A 74 -18.53 15.68 -1.81
C VAL A 74 -19.27 14.46 -2.34
N GLY A 75 -20.57 14.60 -2.54
CA GLY A 75 -21.51 13.51 -2.85
C GLY A 75 -22.44 13.14 -1.67
N ARG A 76 -22.03 13.47 -0.44
CA ARG A 76 -22.84 13.28 0.76
C ARG A 76 -23.24 14.62 1.42
N ASP A 77 -22.23 15.42 1.80
CA ASP A 77 -22.45 16.67 2.55
C ASP A 77 -22.69 17.86 1.61
N VAL A 78 -22.12 17.83 0.43
CA VAL A 78 -22.32 18.80 -0.68
C VAL A 78 -22.28 18.03 -2.01
N THR A 79 -23.17 18.37 -2.92
CA THR A 79 -23.24 17.70 -4.23
C THR A 79 -22.37 18.40 -5.27
N ILE A 80 -22.09 17.72 -6.38
CA ILE A 80 -21.40 18.34 -7.53
C ILE A 80 -22.25 19.46 -8.12
N ASP A 81 -23.56 19.36 -8.10
CA ASP A 81 -24.45 20.40 -8.63
C ASP A 81 -24.41 21.64 -7.73
N ASP A 82 -24.40 21.49 -6.41
CA ASP A 82 -24.17 22.61 -5.49
C ASP A 82 -22.82 23.30 -5.78
N LEU A 83 -21.78 22.53 -6.05
CA LEU A 83 -20.49 23.11 -6.40
C LEU A 83 -20.53 23.85 -7.74
N ARG A 84 -21.26 23.37 -8.73
CA ARG A 84 -21.44 24.06 -10.02
C ARG A 84 -22.15 25.40 -9.89
N ASP A 85 -23.06 25.54 -8.94
CA ASP A 85 -23.77 26.79 -8.72
C ASP A 85 -22.92 27.85 -8.02
N HIS A 86 -21.81 27.44 -7.36
CA HIS A 86 -20.99 28.34 -6.52
C HIS A 86 -19.56 28.52 -7.01
N TYR A 87 -19.08 27.71 -7.95
CA TYR A 87 -17.70 27.74 -8.43
C TYR A 87 -17.62 27.76 -9.96
N ASP A 88 -16.71 28.57 -10.49
CA ASP A 88 -16.46 28.65 -11.94
C ASP A 88 -15.75 27.42 -12.50
N ALA A 89 -15.04 26.67 -11.65
CA ALA A 89 -14.37 25.44 -12.04
C ALA A 89 -14.29 24.44 -10.87
N ILE A 90 -14.30 23.14 -11.21
CA ILE A 90 -14.16 22.04 -10.26
C ILE A 90 -13.00 21.15 -10.72
N ILE A 91 -12.07 20.86 -9.82
CA ILE A 91 -10.96 19.93 -10.03
C ILE A 91 -11.21 18.70 -9.15
N ILE A 92 -11.25 17.51 -9.77
CA ILE A 92 -11.41 16.24 -9.07
C ILE A 92 -10.03 15.60 -8.90
N ALA A 93 -9.59 15.43 -7.65
CA ALA A 93 -8.29 14.90 -7.26
C ALA A 93 -8.42 13.89 -6.09
N THR A 94 -9.45 13.05 -6.15
CA THR A 94 -9.85 12.13 -5.06
C THR A 94 -8.89 10.95 -4.87
N GLY A 95 -7.99 10.71 -5.81
CA GLY A 95 -7.05 9.58 -5.76
C GLY A 95 -7.71 8.24 -6.06
N ALA A 96 -7.05 7.17 -5.64
CA ALA A 96 -7.54 5.79 -5.71
C ALA A 96 -7.32 5.15 -4.34
N ASP A 97 -8.39 4.75 -3.69
CA ASP A 97 -8.42 4.21 -2.33
C ASP A 97 -8.94 2.77 -2.27
N ARG A 98 -9.11 2.13 -3.43
CA ARG A 98 -9.60 0.76 -3.54
C ARG A 98 -8.65 -0.11 -4.33
N ASP A 99 -8.58 -1.37 -3.93
CA ASP A 99 -7.86 -2.38 -4.66
C ASP A 99 -8.52 -2.67 -6.01
N HIS A 100 -7.70 -3.13 -6.95
CA HIS A 100 -8.22 -3.70 -8.17
C HIS A 100 -8.75 -5.11 -7.87
N PRO A 101 -10.00 -5.44 -8.20
CA PRO A 101 -10.55 -6.75 -7.90
C PRO A 101 -9.70 -7.86 -8.54
N LEU A 102 -9.48 -8.92 -7.79
CA LEU A 102 -8.85 -10.15 -8.25
C LEU A 102 -9.97 -11.13 -8.63
N ASP A 103 -10.05 -11.49 -9.91
CA ASP A 103 -11.08 -12.38 -10.44
C ASP A 103 -10.61 -13.84 -10.40
N ILE A 104 -10.62 -14.42 -9.19
CA ILE A 104 -10.34 -15.84 -8.96
C ILE A 104 -11.34 -16.40 -7.94
N PRO A 105 -11.67 -17.70 -8.01
CA PRO A 105 -12.49 -18.35 -6.99
C PRO A 105 -11.90 -18.20 -5.59
N GLY A 106 -12.75 -18.02 -4.60
CA GLY A 106 -12.36 -17.95 -3.19
C GLY A 106 -11.76 -16.63 -2.74
N VAL A 107 -11.76 -15.57 -3.57
CA VAL A 107 -11.23 -14.24 -3.19
C VAL A 107 -12.01 -13.60 -2.04
N ASP A 108 -13.27 -13.98 -1.86
CA ASP A 108 -14.15 -13.47 -0.79
C ASP A 108 -14.13 -14.34 0.47
N LEU A 109 -13.25 -15.35 0.55
CA LEU A 109 -13.10 -16.19 1.73
C LEU A 109 -12.58 -15.38 2.92
N PRO A 110 -12.91 -15.78 4.17
CA PRO A 110 -12.29 -15.24 5.36
C PRO A 110 -10.77 -15.27 5.27
N GLU A 111 -10.11 -14.25 5.86
CA GLU A 111 -8.64 -14.07 5.81
C GLU A 111 -8.09 -13.71 4.42
N SER A 112 -8.94 -13.49 3.41
CA SER A 112 -8.58 -12.86 2.14
C SER A 112 -8.90 -11.37 2.21
N TYR A 113 -7.89 -10.52 2.18
CA TYR A 113 -8.01 -9.08 2.41
C TYR A 113 -7.46 -8.28 1.23
N GLY A 114 -8.05 -7.11 1.00
CA GLY A 114 -7.48 -6.10 0.14
C GLY A 114 -6.20 -5.49 0.73
N ALA A 115 -5.19 -5.26 -0.10
CA ALA A 115 -3.96 -4.60 0.36
C ALA A 115 -4.24 -3.15 0.81
N ALA A 116 -5.18 -2.44 0.17
CA ALA A 116 -5.58 -1.10 0.57
C ALA A 116 -6.19 -1.05 1.98
N ASP A 117 -6.93 -2.09 2.37
CA ASP A 117 -7.54 -2.20 3.70
C ASP A 117 -6.45 -2.39 4.76
N PHE A 118 -5.51 -3.29 4.53
CA PHE A 118 -4.38 -3.52 5.44
C PHE A 118 -3.49 -2.26 5.57
N VAL A 119 -3.20 -1.60 4.45
CA VAL A 119 -2.44 -0.34 4.43
C VAL A 119 -3.17 0.75 5.22
N SER A 120 -4.48 0.90 4.99
CA SER A 120 -5.30 1.87 5.71
C SER A 120 -5.33 1.61 7.22
N TRP A 121 -5.36 0.33 7.62
CA TRP A 121 -5.29 -0.06 9.02
C TRP A 121 -3.95 0.33 9.65
N TYR A 122 -2.81 -0.05 9.05
CA TYR A 122 -1.53 0.24 9.68
C TYR A 122 -1.15 1.73 9.66
N ASP A 123 -1.71 2.50 8.75
CA ASP A 123 -1.56 3.96 8.73
C ASP A 123 -2.60 4.71 9.59
N GLY A 124 -3.51 3.97 10.24
CA GLY A 124 -4.50 4.54 11.15
C GLY A 124 -5.58 5.38 10.47
N ASN A 125 -6.01 4.98 9.27
CA ASN A 125 -7.12 5.64 8.58
C ASN A 125 -8.40 5.52 9.42
N PRO A 126 -9.10 6.64 9.72
CA PRO A 126 -10.25 6.64 10.61
C PRO A 126 -11.48 5.88 10.08
N ASP A 127 -11.56 5.63 8.78
CA ASP A 127 -12.66 4.89 8.15
C ASP A 127 -12.48 3.36 8.23
N TYR A 128 -11.35 2.90 8.79
CA TYR A 128 -11.02 1.48 8.89
C TYR A 128 -11.01 0.99 10.33
N PRO A 129 -11.25 -0.32 10.57
CA PRO A 129 -11.22 -0.90 11.91
C PRO A 129 -9.88 -0.64 12.60
N ARG A 130 -9.91 -0.47 13.91
CA ARG A 130 -8.67 -0.26 14.70
C ARG A 130 -7.92 -1.55 14.99
N THR A 131 -8.54 -2.69 14.74
CA THR A 131 -7.97 -4.03 14.94
C THR A 131 -7.79 -4.74 13.61
N TRP A 132 -6.79 -5.61 13.53
CA TRP A 132 -6.54 -6.47 12.37
C TRP A 132 -6.20 -7.88 12.86
N PRO A 133 -6.77 -8.93 12.28
CA PRO A 133 -6.54 -10.30 12.74
C PRO A 133 -5.20 -10.86 12.23
N LEU A 134 -4.10 -10.55 12.94
CA LEU A 134 -2.78 -11.13 12.66
C LEU A 134 -2.66 -12.49 13.35
N LYS A 135 -3.25 -13.55 12.78
CA LYS A 135 -3.28 -14.90 13.37
C LYS A 135 -2.45 -15.92 12.57
N ALA A 136 -2.24 -15.67 11.28
CA ALA A 136 -1.53 -16.57 10.38
C ALA A 136 -0.02 -16.53 10.62
N ARG A 137 0.65 -17.69 10.47
CA ARG A 137 2.11 -17.79 10.49
C ARG A 137 2.73 -17.54 9.13
N GLU A 138 1.99 -17.84 8.09
CA GLU A 138 2.38 -17.66 6.70
C GLU A 138 1.32 -16.81 6.00
N VAL A 139 1.76 -15.81 5.24
CA VAL A 139 0.87 -14.88 4.52
C VAL A 139 1.26 -14.81 3.06
N ALA A 140 0.28 -14.96 2.16
CA ALA A 140 0.45 -14.73 0.73
C ALA A 140 0.12 -13.28 0.37
N VAL A 141 1.02 -12.62 -0.34
CA VAL A 141 0.85 -11.26 -0.89
C VAL A 141 0.85 -11.34 -2.41
N LEU A 142 -0.29 -11.03 -3.03
CA LEU A 142 -0.47 -11.16 -4.47
C LEU A 142 -0.16 -9.83 -5.17
N GLY A 143 0.99 -9.76 -5.84
CA GLY A 143 1.42 -8.59 -6.59
C GLY A 143 2.91 -8.31 -6.49
N VAL A 144 3.47 -7.62 -7.49
CA VAL A 144 4.90 -7.28 -7.59
C VAL A 144 5.10 -5.78 -7.84
N GLY A 145 4.36 -4.98 -7.07
CA GLY A 145 4.51 -3.53 -6.98
C GLY A 145 5.03 -3.08 -5.61
N ASN A 146 5.31 -1.79 -5.44
CA ASN A 146 5.83 -1.26 -4.17
C ASN A 146 4.90 -1.49 -2.98
N VAL A 147 3.57 -1.46 -3.19
CA VAL A 147 2.60 -1.77 -2.11
C VAL A 147 2.80 -3.19 -1.58
N ALA A 148 3.04 -4.17 -2.47
CA ALA A 148 3.32 -5.54 -2.04
C ALA A 148 4.60 -5.63 -1.20
N LEU A 149 5.65 -4.85 -1.54
CA LEU A 149 6.86 -4.77 -0.72
C LEU A 149 6.60 -4.12 0.64
N ASP A 150 5.81 -3.05 0.67
CA ASP A 150 5.44 -2.36 1.91
C ASP A 150 4.65 -3.28 2.84
N VAL A 151 3.62 -3.94 2.32
CA VAL A 151 2.80 -4.91 3.06
C VAL A 151 3.69 -6.04 3.61
N SER A 152 4.52 -6.64 2.75
CA SER A 152 5.41 -7.74 3.16
C SER A 152 6.42 -7.32 4.22
N ARG A 153 6.98 -6.11 4.08
CA ARG A 153 7.92 -5.55 5.04
C ARG A 153 7.27 -5.27 6.39
N VAL A 154 6.08 -4.66 6.41
CA VAL A 154 5.34 -4.39 7.66
C VAL A 154 4.95 -5.69 8.35
N LEU A 155 4.52 -6.71 7.62
CA LEU A 155 4.20 -8.03 8.16
C LEU A 155 5.42 -8.74 8.76
N ALA A 156 6.55 -8.70 8.04
CA ALA A 156 7.77 -9.40 8.46
C ALA A 156 8.57 -8.65 9.52
N LYS A 157 8.40 -7.34 9.67
CA LYS A 157 9.19 -6.51 10.59
C LYS A 157 8.77 -6.72 12.04
N HIS A 158 9.75 -6.75 12.95
CA HIS A 158 9.46 -6.81 14.37
C HIS A 158 8.87 -5.50 14.90
N ALA A 159 7.94 -5.62 15.86
CA ALA A 159 7.25 -4.46 16.44
C ALA A 159 8.22 -3.42 17.02
N GLU A 160 9.33 -3.85 17.61
CA GLU A 160 10.37 -2.97 18.18
C GLU A 160 10.98 -2.03 17.13
N ASP A 161 11.09 -2.50 15.89
CA ASP A 161 11.58 -1.68 14.79
C ASP A 161 10.50 -0.77 14.22
N MET A 162 9.25 -1.18 14.28
CA MET A 162 8.11 -0.32 13.90
C MET A 162 7.89 0.80 14.92
N LEU A 163 8.11 0.56 16.21
CA LEU A 163 8.01 1.58 17.27
C LEU A 163 8.98 2.77 17.11
N LYS A 164 9.99 2.65 16.26
CA LYS A 164 10.91 3.74 15.87
C LYS A 164 10.32 4.68 14.83
N THR A 165 9.12 4.39 14.36
CA THR A 165 8.41 5.10 13.28
C THR A 165 7.15 5.80 13.83
N GLU A 166 6.34 6.40 12.96
CA GLU A 166 5.06 7.01 13.35
C GLU A 166 3.89 6.01 13.37
N VAL A 167 4.17 4.72 13.57
CA VAL A 167 3.15 3.68 13.65
C VAL A 167 2.12 3.99 14.75
N PRO A 168 0.81 3.83 14.50
CA PRO A 168 -0.22 3.99 15.54
C PRO A 168 -0.04 2.97 16.67
N ALA A 169 -0.38 3.35 17.92
CA ALA A 169 -0.17 2.51 19.10
C ALA A 169 -0.90 1.15 18.98
N ASN A 170 -2.16 1.15 18.53
CA ASN A 170 -2.93 -0.08 18.33
C ASN A 170 -2.31 -1.02 17.27
N VAL A 171 -1.66 -0.47 16.26
CA VAL A 171 -0.94 -1.24 15.23
C VAL A 171 0.34 -1.84 15.81
N ALA A 172 1.10 -1.04 16.57
CA ALA A 172 2.30 -1.52 17.25
C ALA A 172 1.99 -2.66 18.24
N GLU A 173 0.90 -2.55 18.99
CA GLU A 173 0.40 -3.61 19.89
C GLU A 173 0.05 -4.88 19.12
N ALA A 174 -0.70 -4.77 18.01
CA ALA A 174 -1.04 -5.93 17.17
C ALA A 174 0.20 -6.58 16.53
N LEU A 175 1.18 -5.78 16.09
CA LEU A 175 2.43 -6.29 15.53
C LEU A 175 3.32 -6.96 16.58
N ALA A 176 3.19 -6.61 17.87
CA ALA A 176 3.94 -7.26 18.95
C ALA A 176 3.53 -8.72 19.15
N ASP A 177 2.24 -9.03 18.93
CA ASP A 177 1.67 -10.37 19.02
C ASP A 177 1.65 -11.11 17.67
N ASN A 178 2.22 -10.52 16.62
CA ASN A 178 2.23 -11.06 15.26
C ASN A 178 3.03 -12.38 15.17
N PRO A 179 2.37 -13.53 14.88
CA PRO A 179 3.01 -14.83 14.83
C PRO A 179 3.71 -15.14 13.50
N ILE A 180 3.67 -14.24 12.54
CA ILE A 180 4.17 -14.44 11.17
C ILE A 180 5.65 -14.84 11.19
N THR A 181 5.96 -15.91 10.48
CA THR A 181 7.32 -16.38 10.22
C THR A 181 7.70 -16.22 8.74
N ASP A 182 6.73 -16.36 7.84
CA ASP A 182 6.96 -16.36 6.41
C ASP A 182 5.94 -15.50 5.66
N VAL A 183 6.42 -14.64 4.75
CA VAL A 183 5.59 -13.84 3.85
C VAL A 183 5.95 -14.22 2.42
N HIS A 184 4.96 -14.67 1.66
CA HIS A 184 5.12 -15.15 0.29
C HIS A 184 4.58 -14.13 -0.70
N VAL A 185 5.44 -13.48 -1.49
CA VAL A 185 5.08 -12.50 -2.51
C VAL A 185 5.00 -13.18 -3.87
N PHE A 186 3.84 -13.14 -4.53
CA PHE A 186 3.62 -13.80 -5.80
C PHE A 186 3.54 -12.82 -6.96
N GLY A 187 4.31 -13.09 -8.01
CA GLY A 187 4.32 -12.35 -9.26
C GLY A 187 4.15 -13.25 -10.47
N ARG A 188 3.11 -12.96 -11.29
CA ARG A 188 2.84 -13.73 -12.51
C ARG A 188 3.86 -13.55 -13.63
N ARG A 189 4.77 -12.58 -13.50
CA ARG A 189 5.83 -12.27 -14.46
C ARG A 189 7.19 -12.45 -13.80
N GLY A 190 8.22 -12.54 -14.64
CA GLY A 190 9.60 -12.71 -14.21
C GLY A 190 10.28 -11.42 -13.69
N PRO A 191 11.56 -11.55 -13.27
CA PRO A 191 12.32 -10.47 -12.66
C PRO A 191 12.44 -9.20 -13.53
N ALA A 192 12.46 -9.37 -14.86
CA ALA A 192 12.56 -8.26 -15.81
C ALA A 192 11.29 -7.42 -15.94
N GLN A 193 10.14 -7.88 -15.44
CA GLN A 193 8.84 -7.22 -15.58
C GLN A 193 8.19 -6.82 -14.24
N VAL A 194 8.83 -7.06 -13.10
CA VAL A 194 8.34 -6.59 -11.79
C VAL A 194 8.33 -5.06 -11.74
N LYS A 195 7.39 -4.51 -10.96
CA LYS A 195 7.19 -3.06 -10.85
C LYS A 195 7.79 -2.45 -9.60
N PHE A 196 8.66 -3.18 -8.93
CA PHE A 196 9.41 -2.68 -7.78
C PHE A 196 10.29 -1.49 -8.17
N THR A 197 10.40 -0.52 -7.29
CA THR A 197 11.49 0.45 -7.42
C THR A 197 12.79 -0.11 -6.81
N PRO A 198 13.96 0.23 -7.36
CA PRO A 198 15.23 -0.30 -6.85
C PRO A 198 15.50 0.06 -5.38
N LEU A 199 14.95 1.19 -4.91
CA LEU A 199 15.12 1.63 -3.53
C LEU A 199 14.32 0.75 -2.58
N GLU A 200 13.01 0.61 -2.84
CA GLU A 200 12.09 -0.18 -2.02
C GLU A 200 12.55 -1.64 -1.91
N LEU A 201 12.93 -2.23 -3.05
CA LEU A 201 13.41 -3.60 -3.05
C LEU A 201 14.69 -3.78 -2.22
N ARG A 202 15.64 -2.83 -2.28
CA ARG A 202 16.85 -2.89 -1.45
C ARG A 202 16.59 -2.67 0.03
N GLU A 203 15.51 -2.00 0.38
CA GLU A 203 15.12 -1.79 1.77
C GLU A 203 14.63 -3.07 2.44
N LEU A 204 14.06 -4.01 1.70
CA LEU A 204 13.73 -5.34 2.23
C LEU A 204 14.92 -6.05 2.85
N GLY A 205 16.04 -6.13 2.14
CA GLY A 205 17.26 -6.80 2.64
C GLY A 205 17.98 -6.05 3.76
N LYS A 206 17.42 -4.96 4.27
CA LYS A 206 17.94 -4.22 5.43
C LYS A 206 17.08 -4.36 6.67
N VAL A 207 15.95 -5.07 6.56
CA VAL A 207 15.09 -5.32 7.71
C VAL A 207 15.81 -6.25 8.68
N PRO A 208 15.99 -5.84 9.94
CA PRO A 208 16.67 -6.70 10.91
C PRO A 208 15.92 -8.00 11.13
N ASP A 209 16.65 -9.11 11.23
CA ASP A 209 16.12 -10.45 11.48
C ASP A 209 15.04 -10.90 10.48
N VAL A 210 15.24 -10.51 9.20
CA VAL A 210 14.40 -10.93 8.06
C VAL A 210 15.29 -11.31 6.89
N ASP A 211 15.16 -12.55 6.41
CA ASP A 211 15.80 -13.02 5.19
C ASP A 211 14.90 -12.81 3.98
N VAL A 212 15.49 -12.45 2.84
CA VAL A 212 14.77 -12.34 1.55
C VAL A 212 15.24 -13.46 0.64
N ILE A 213 14.30 -14.31 0.24
CA ILE A 213 14.55 -15.53 -0.53
C ILE A 213 13.93 -15.39 -1.93
N VAL A 214 14.72 -15.66 -2.95
CA VAL A 214 14.32 -15.66 -4.37
C VAL A 214 14.90 -16.90 -5.02
N SER A 215 14.15 -17.56 -5.92
CA SER A 215 14.67 -18.74 -6.64
C SER A 215 15.66 -18.33 -7.73
N GLU A 216 16.77 -19.07 -7.84
CA GLU A 216 17.75 -18.90 -8.93
C GLU A 216 17.14 -19.26 -10.29
N GLU A 217 16.18 -20.18 -10.33
CA GLU A 217 15.51 -20.64 -11.54
C GLU A 217 14.73 -19.53 -12.25
N ASP A 218 14.34 -18.47 -11.53
CA ASP A 218 13.59 -17.33 -12.06
C ASP A 218 14.42 -16.43 -13.02
N PHE A 219 15.74 -16.66 -13.13
CA PHE A 219 16.66 -15.79 -13.87
C PHE A 219 17.09 -16.36 -15.25
N ASP A 220 16.37 -17.34 -15.78
CA ASP A 220 16.52 -17.76 -17.17
C ASP A 220 15.75 -16.79 -18.08
N PHE A 221 16.48 -15.82 -18.65
CA PHE A 221 15.90 -14.71 -19.41
C PHE A 221 15.65 -15.07 -20.86
N ASP A 222 14.41 -14.90 -21.32
CA ASP A 222 14.04 -14.91 -22.73
C ASP A 222 14.42 -13.59 -23.44
N GLU A 223 14.27 -13.56 -24.77
CA GLU A 223 14.58 -12.39 -25.61
C GLU A 223 13.78 -11.15 -25.18
N GLY A 224 12.50 -11.31 -24.79
CA GLY A 224 11.65 -10.22 -24.31
C GLY A 224 12.13 -9.63 -22.98
N SER A 225 12.61 -10.47 -22.07
CA SER A 225 13.23 -10.05 -20.81
C SER A 225 14.54 -9.29 -21.05
N GLU A 226 15.38 -9.78 -21.95
CA GLU A 226 16.61 -9.07 -22.35
C GLU A 226 16.31 -7.70 -22.97
N GLU A 227 15.30 -7.58 -23.82
CA GLU A 227 14.89 -6.31 -24.42
C GLU A 227 14.41 -5.32 -23.34
N ALA A 228 13.58 -5.76 -22.39
CA ALA A 228 13.14 -4.95 -21.27
C ALA A 228 14.32 -4.43 -20.43
N LEU A 229 15.33 -5.28 -20.18
CA LEU A 229 16.54 -4.90 -19.46
C LEU A 229 17.42 -3.92 -20.25
N ARG A 230 17.50 -4.04 -21.57
CA ARG A 230 18.22 -3.06 -22.42
C ARG A 230 17.54 -1.70 -22.39
N ALA A 231 16.20 -1.67 -22.36
CA ALA A 231 15.41 -0.45 -22.40
C ALA A 231 15.41 0.36 -21.09
N SER A 232 15.58 -0.28 -19.93
CA SER A 232 15.41 0.36 -18.61
C SER A 232 16.58 0.15 -17.66
N ASN A 233 17.23 1.25 -17.27
CA ASN A 233 18.25 1.21 -16.23
C ASN A 233 17.66 0.88 -14.85
N GLN A 234 16.44 1.33 -14.58
CA GLN A 234 15.74 1.00 -13.34
C GLN A 234 15.55 -0.51 -13.24
N GLN A 235 15.06 -1.15 -14.33
CA GLN A 235 14.84 -2.59 -14.36
C GLN A 235 16.13 -3.39 -14.17
N ARG A 236 17.24 -2.96 -14.77
CA ARG A 236 18.56 -3.58 -14.50
C ARG A 236 18.96 -3.53 -13.04
N GLN A 237 18.68 -2.42 -12.34
CA GLN A 237 18.98 -2.31 -10.91
C GLN A 237 18.09 -3.21 -10.05
N VAL A 238 16.82 -3.35 -10.40
CA VAL A 238 15.89 -4.26 -9.74
C VAL A 238 16.34 -5.70 -9.90
N VAL A 239 16.59 -6.14 -11.15
CA VAL A 239 17.07 -7.50 -11.44
C VAL A 239 18.39 -7.78 -10.71
N LYS A 240 19.34 -6.85 -10.73
CA LYS A 240 20.58 -7.00 -9.97
C LYS A 240 20.36 -7.22 -8.47
N THR A 241 19.37 -6.53 -7.88
CA THR A 241 19.05 -6.72 -6.46
C THR A 241 18.42 -8.07 -6.20
N LEU A 242 17.45 -8.50 -7.05
CA LEU A 242 16.83 -9.83 -6.96
C LEU A 242 17.87 -10.95 -7.14
N THR A 243 18.80 -10.80 -8.12
CA THR A 243 19.90 -11.75 -8.32
C THR A 243 20.78 -11.87 -7.08
N ASN A 244 21.07 -10.75 -6.40
CA ASN A 244 21.85 -10.80 -5.17
C ASN A 244 21.14 -11.57 -4.05
N TYR A 245 19.83 -11.49 -3.98
CA TYR A 245 19.05 -12.30 -3.02
C TYR A 245 19.04 -13.78 -3.41
N ALA A 246 18.86 -14.10 -4.69
CA ALA A 246 18.88 -15.47 -5.18
C ALA A 246 20.24 -16.17 -5.00
N MET A 247 21.32 -15.43 -5.10
CA MET A 247 22.69 -15.94 -4.94
C MET A 247 23.20 -15.94 -3.49
N ALA A 248 22.37 -15.55 -2.52
CA ALA A 248 22.74 -15.62 -1.11
C ALA A 248 22.88 -17.09 -0.67
N ASP A 249 23.88 -17.38 0.16
CA ASP A 249 24.10 -18.73 0.67
C ASP A 249 22.90 -19.14 1.56
N PRO A 250 22.21 -20.24 1.26
CA PRO A 250 21.13 -20.73 2.10
C PRO A 250 21.55 -21.00 3.58
N GLU A 251 22.82 -21.28 3.84
CA GLU A 251 23.34 -21.45 5.21
C GLU A 251 23.39 -20.12 5.99
N GLU A 252 23.36 -18.98 5.30
CA GLU A 252 23.32 -17.65 5.90
C GLU A 252 21.88 -17.20 6.26
N HIS A 253 20.84 -17.90 5.77
CA HIS A 253 19.44 -17.62 6.08
C HIS A 253 19.10 -18.10 7.50
N THR A 254 19.44 -17.28 8.48
CA THR A 254 19.30 -17.58 9.91
C THR A 254 18.28 -16.69 10.63
N ALA A 255 17.65 -15.76 9.92
CA ALA A 255 16.64 -14.88 10.49
C ALA A 255 15.39 -15.63 10.96
N SER A 256 14.73 -15.08 11.97
CA SER A 256 13.50 -15.68 12.50
C SER A 256 12.30 -15.54 11.57
N ARG A 257 12.34 -14.60 10.63
CA ARG A 257 11.30 -14.33 9.63
C ARG A 257 11.87 -14.30 8.21
N ARG A 258 11.03 -14.62 7.22
CA ARG A 258 11.42 -14.69 5.83
C ARG A 258 10.41 -14.02 4.91
N ILE A 259 10.91 -13.39 3.85
CA ILE A 259 10.10 -12.91 2.73
C ILE A 259 10.52 -13.69 1.50
N HIS A 260 9.63 -14.52 0.98
CA HIS A 260 9.83 -15.30 -0.22
C HIS A 260 9.24 -14.55 -1.42
N ILE A 261 10.03 -14.32 -2.48
CA ILE A 261 9.52 -13.71 -3.71
C ILE A 261 9.44 -14.80 -4.78
N HIS A 262 8.22 -15.17 -5.12
CA HIS A 262 7.90 -16.16 -6.14
C HIS A 262 7.54 -15.46 -7.44
N LEU A 263 8.30 -15.71 -8.49
CA LEU A 263 8.05 -15.13 -9.81
C LEU A 263 7.52 -16.20 -10.77
N PHE A 264 6.96 -15.78 -11.91
CA PHE A 264 6.27 -16.63 -12.86
C PHE A 264 5.12 -17.46 -12.27
N GLN A 265 4.61 -17.08 -11.10
CA GLN A 265 3.51 -17.74 -10.41
C GLN A 265 2.29 -16.84 -10.34
N ALA A 266 1.14 -17.35 -10.77
CA ALA A 266 -0.14 -16.66 -10.70
C ALA A 266 -1.11 -17.48 -9.84
N PRO A 267 -1.85 -16.85 -8.91
CA PRO A 267 -2.89 -17.53 -8.17
C PRO A 267 -4.01 -17.95 -9.14
N VAL A 268 -4.57 -19.13 -8.94
CA VAL A 268 -5.70 -19.65 -9.72
C VAL A 268 -6.98 -19.73 -8.89
N GLU A 269 -6.86 -20.01 -7.60
CA GLU A 269 -7.97 -20.02 -6.64
C GLU A 269 -7.45 -19.90 -5.20
N ILE A 270 -8.31 -19.51 -4.29
CA ILE A 270 -8.09 -19.56 -2.84
C ILE A 270 -9.03 -20.64 -2.29
N VAL A 271 -8.49 -21.55 -1.51
CA VAL A 271 -9.25 -22.64 -0.89
C VAL A 271 -9.16 -22.54 0.63
N ALA A 272 -10.26 -22.82 1.31
CA ALA A 272 -10.26 -22.95 2.76
C ALA A 272 -9.69 -24.31 3.19
N ASP A 273 -8.91 -24.34 4.27
CA ASP A 273 -8.38 -25.59 4.84
C ASP A 273 -9.50 -26.50 5.36
N ASP A 274 -10.60 -25.91 5.84
CA ASP A 274 -11.81 -26.61 6.28
C ASP A 274 -13.03 -25.99 5.60
N PRO A 275 -13.55 -26.61 4.51
CA PRO A 275 -14.74 -26.12 3.83
C PRO A 275 -15.98 -25.99 4.73
N ASP A 276 -16.07 -26.84 5.78
CA ASP A 276 -17.19 -26.79 6.75
C ASP A 276 -17.01 -25.65 7.78
N ALA A 277 -15.84 -25.05 7.88
CA ALA A 277 -15.62 -23.87 8.72
C ALA A 277 -16.33 -22.63 8.16
N LEU A 278 -16.51 -22.55 6.85
CA LEU A 278 -17.23 -21.46 6.17
C LEU A 278 -18.71 -21.42 6.56
N ASP A 279 -19.36 -22.58 6.63
CA ASP A 279 -20.78 -22.68 7.03
C ASP A 279 -21.01 -22.29 8.51
N ARG A 280 -19.94 -22.32 9.33
CA ARG A 280 -19.97 -21.92 10.74
C ARG A 280 -19.76 -20.42 10.98
N LEU A 281 -19.21 -19.72 10.01
CA LEU A 281 -18.98 -18.27 10.06
C LEU A 281 -20.13 -17.47 9.45
N VAL A 282 -21.01 -18.13 8.70
CA VAL A 282 -22.24 -17.56 8.16
C VAL A 282 -23.39 -18.06 9.03
N GLY A 283 -24.01 -17.19 9.81
CA GLY A 283 -25.22 -17.52 10.55
C GLY A 283 -26.35 -17.94 9.61
N ASP A 284 -27.37 -18.66 10.14
CA ASP A 284 -28.57 -19.10 9.40
C ASP A 284 -29.34 -17.92 8.71
N ASP A 285 -29.00 -16.69 9.05
CA ASP A 285 -29.54 -15.43 8.50
C ASP A 285 -28.63 -14.78 7.45
N GLY A 286 -27.47 -15.36 7.17
CA GLY A 286 -26.50 -14.86 6.17
C GLY A 286 -25.62 -13.70 6.66
N GLU A 287 -25.65 -13.36 7.95
CA GLU A 287 -24.68 -12.42 8.53
C GLU A 287 -23.39 -13.16 8.92
N VAL A 288 -22.24 -12.56 8.54
CA VAL A 288 -20.92 -13.04 8.96
C VAL A 288 -20.77 -12.76 10.46
N LEU A 289 -20.65 -13.82 11.25
CA LEU A 289 -20.40 -13.70 12.68
C LEU A 289 -18.97 -13.20 12.89
N ASP A 290 -18.82 -12.02 13.49
CA ASP A 290 -17.53 -11.50 13.95
C ASP A 290 -16.89 -12.50 14.92
N ALA A 291 -15.72 -13.04 14.55
CA ALA A 291 -14.94 -14.00 15.35
C ALA A 291 -13.88 -13.28 16.20
#